data_5249a19a6e67aadba099e20660d84a91
#
_entry.id   5249a19a6e67aadba099e20660d84a91
#
_cell.length_a   1.000
_cell.length_b   1.000
_cell.length_c   1.000
_cell.angle_alpha   90.00
_cell.angle_beta   90.00
_cell.angle_gamma   90.00
#
_symmetry.space_group_name_H-M   'P 1'
#
loop_
_entity.id
_entity.type
_entity.pdbx_description
1 polymer ?
#
loop_
_entity_poly.entity_id
_entity_poly.type
_entity_poly.pdbx_seq_one_letter_code
_entity_poly.pdbx_strand_id
1 'polypeptide(L)'
;SEIDWWLKTSGEIHLPGIKTLQYFKRVAKILKKSDEEFQRYQTLQTDPELKAFHAKHGAPGSSLTQEDADEATKLMDSIFEKMEQKLSNSDWIVGNTYTLADISWGPTYTTMTIGGFDFDRYPNINAWYERVSARPQFDEAFLKWIRESTWGHDKT
;
A
#
# COMPACT_ATOMS: atom_id res chain seq x y z
N SER A 1 5.04 12.14 18.57
CA SER A 1 5.16 10.79 19.19
C SER A 1 5.63 9.77 18.15
N GLU A 2 5.97 8.58 18.58
CA GLU A 2 6.33 7.47 17.65
C GLU A 2 5.11 7.04 16.82
N ILE A 3 3.92 7.04 17.41
CA ILE A 3 2.66 6.79 16.70
C ILE A 3 2.47 7.81 15.57
N ASP A 4 2.69 9.09 15.84
CA ASP A 4 2.55 10.14 14.83
C ASP A 4 3.52 9.93 13.65
N TRP A 5 4.74 9.48 13.97
CA TRP A 5 5.71 9.16 12.91
C TRP A 5 5.20 8.05 12.00
N TRP A 6 4.68 6.95 12.56
CA TRP A 6 4.14 5.83 11.77
C TRP A 6 2.91 6.25 10.96
N LEU A 7 2.01 7.06 11.53
CA LEU A 7 0.83 7.58 10.83
C LEU A 7 1.23 8.49 9.67
N LYS A 8 2.15 9.43 9.91
CA LYS A 8 2.64 10.34 8.88
C LYS A 8 3.34 9.57 7.76
N THR A 9 4.21 8.64 8.11
CA THR A 9 4.94 7.82 7.15
C THR A 9 3.98 7.01 6.27
N SER A 10 2.92 6.41 6.82
CA SER A 10 1.95 5.65 6.03
C SER A 10 1.25 6.50 4.94
N GLY A 11 1.01 7.78 5.23
CA GLY A 11 0.48 8.74 4.24
C GLY A 11 1.52 9.14 3.19
N GLU A 12 2.73 9.49 3.63
CA GLU A 12 3.80 9.99 2.76
C GLU A 12 4.30 8.94 1.75
N ILE A 13 4.36 7.66 2.14
CA ILE A 13 4.79 6.59 1.24
C ILE A 13 3.69 6.07 0.31
N HIS A 14 2.45 6.52 0.47
CA HIS A 14 1.33 5.96 -0.28
C HIS A 14 1.51 6.10 -1.80
N LEU A 15 1.82 7.27 -2.28
CA LEU A 15 2.04 7.51 -3.72
C LEU A 15 3.37 6.94 -4.21
N PRO A 16 4.53 7.31 -3.63
CA PRO A 16 5.82 6.89 -4.18
C PRO A 16 6.12 5.40 -3.98
N GLY A 17 5.58 4.78 -2.95
CA GLY A 17 5.79 3.36 -2.66
C GLY A 17 4.62 2.49 -3.09
N ILE A 18 3.53 2.51 -2.31
CA ILE A 18 2.42 1.55 -2.45
C ILE A 18 1.75 1.68 -3.81
N LYS A 19 1.31 2.87 -4.17
CA LYS A 19 0.57 3.12 -5.42
C LYS A 19 1.43 2.86 -6.65
N THR A 20 2.71 3.26 -6.61
CA THR A 20 3.66 3.00 -7.71
C THR A 20 3.80 1.50 -7.96
N LEU A 21 4.04 0.68 -6.92
CA LEU A 21 4.16 -0.77 -7.08
C LEU A 21 2.85 -1.43 -7.54
N GLN A 22 1.70 -1.01 -7.01
CA GLN A 22 0.41 -1.51 -7.45
C GLN A 22 0.13 -1.18 -8.93
N TYR A 23 0.43 0.03 -9.36
CA TYR A 23 0.29 0.43 -10.77
C TYR A 23 1.23 -0.36 -11.68
N PHE A 24 2.49 -0.52 -11.30
CA PHE A 24 3.46 -1.29 -12.08
C PHE A 24 3.05 -2.75 -12.25
N LYS A 25 2.66 -3.41 -11.16
CA LYS A 25 2.37 -4.86 -11.17
C LYS A 25 0.99 -5.20 -11.74
N ARG A 26 -0.06 -4.41 -11.46
CA ARG A 26 -1.45 -4.76 -11.73
C ARG A 26 -2.28 -3.70 -12.43
N VAL A 27 -2.31 -2.50 -11.87
CA VAL A 27 -3.36 -1.50 -12.20
C VAL A 27 -3.21 -0.99 -13.63
N ALA A 28 -2.00 -0.77 -14.11
CA ALA A 28 -1.75 -0.34 -15.48
C ALA A 28 -2.21 -1.36 -16.55
N LYS A 29 -2.29 -2.63 -16.18
CA LYS A 29 -2.78 -3.71 -17.08
C LYS A 29 -4.31 -3.76 -17.14
N ILE A 30 -4.98 -3.38 -16.06
CA ILE A 30 -6.43 -3.51 -15.86
C ILE A 30 -7.17 -2.22 -16.18
N LEU A 31 -6.62 -1.07 -15.78
CA LEU A 31 -7.24 0.25 -15.90
C LEU A 31 -6.60 1.05 -17.04
N LYS A 32 -6.93 0.68 -18.27
CA LYS A 32 -6.64 1.53 -19.42
C LYS A 32 -7.75 2.59 -19.53
N LYS A 33 -7.40 3.84 -19.28
CA LYS A 33 -8.30 4.98 -19.49
C LYS A 33 -8.23 5.42 -20.95
N SER A 34 -9.37 5.83 -21.51
CA SER A 34 -9.39 6.59 -22.74
C SER A 34 -8.83 8.02 -22.53
N ASP A 35 -8.48 8.70 -23.59
CA ASP A 35 -8.04 10.11 -23.52
C ASP A 35 -9.10 11.00 -22.86
N GLU A 36 -10.38 10.77 -23.16
CA GLU A 36 -11.50 11.53 -22.60
C GLU A 36 -11.65 11.28 -21.09
N GLU A 37 -11.57 10.02 -20.66
CA GLU A 37 -11.64 9.66 -19.22
C GLU A 37 -10.44 10.25 -18.46
N PHE A 38 -9.26 10.25 -19.07
CA PHE A 38 -8.07 10.84 -18.46
C PHE A 38 -8.22 12.36 -18.31
N GLN A 39 -8.66 13.09 -19.37
CA GLN A 39 -8.90 14.52 -19.31
C GLN A 39 -9.98 14.89 -18.28
N ARG A 40 -11.05 14.12 -18.22
CA ARG A 40 -12.09 14.28 -17.20
C ARG A 40 -11.54 14.11 -15.79
N TYR A 41 -10.70 13.08 -15.57
CA TYR A 41 -10.05 12.88 -14.28
C TYR A 41 -9.17 14.07 -13.91
N GLN A 42 -8.31 14.54 -14.84
CA GLN A 42 -7.43 15.69 -14.61
C GLN A 42 -8.20 16.98 -14.29
N THR A 43 -9.39 17.13 -14.83
CA THR A 43 -10.26 18.30 -14.57
C THR A 43 -10.92 18.20 -13.18
N LEU A 44 -11.41 17.02 -12.80
CA LEU A 44 -12.17 16.81 -11.56
C LEU A 44 -11.28 16.62 -10.33
N GLN A 45 -10.05 16.09 -10.50
CA GLN A 45 -9.16 15.86 -9.38
C GLN A 45 -8.62 17.19 -8.83
N THR A 46 -8.79 17.41 -7.53
CA THR A 46 -8.35 18.62 -6.82
C THR A 46 -6.99 18.46 -6.13
N ASP A 47 -6.61 17.22 -5.81
CA ASP A 47 -5.33 16.93 -5.17
C ASP A 47 -4.18 17.05 -6.20
N PRO A 48 -3.20 17.96 -5.97
CA PRO A 48 -2.12 18.20 -6.93
C PRO A 48 -1.15 17.02 -7.04
N GLU A 49 -0.91 16.26 -5.97
CA GLU A 49 0.00 15.12 -5.99
C GLU A 49 -0.62 13.96 -6.79
N LEU A 50 -1.91 13.69 -6.59
CA LEU A 50 -2.65 12.71 -7.38
C LEU A 50 -2.74 13.09 -8.86
N LYS A 51 -2.93 14.38 -9.15
CA LYS A 51 -2.90 14.88 -10.54
C LYS A 51 -1.55 14.63 -11.19
N ALA A 52 -0.46 15.01 -10.50
CA ALA A 52 0.91 14.83 -11.00
C ALA A 52 1.24 13.33 -11.19
N PHE A 53 0.89 12.47 -10.20
CA PHE A 53 1.09 11.03 -10.30
C PHE A 53 0.39 10.46 -11.55
N HIS A 54 -0.89 10.77 -11.74
CA HIS A 54 -1.64 10.26 -12.88
C HIS A 54 -1.23 10.91 -14.21
N ALA A 55 -0.75 12.13 -14.21
CA ALA A 55 -0.16 12.74 -15.42
C ALA A 55 1.10 12.00 -15.85
N LYS A 56 1.94 11.61 -14.88
CA LYS A 56 3.18 10.87 -15.15
C LYS A 56 2.93 9.39 -15.51
N HIS A 57 2.02 8.72 -14.80
CA HIS A 57 1.91 7.25 -14.81
C HIS A 57 0.57 6.70 -15.27
N GLY A 58 -0.47 7.51 -15.35
CA GLY A 58 -1.84 7.10 -15.66
C GLY A 58 -2.36 7.65 -17.00
N ALA A 59 -1.58 8.47 -17.71
CA ALA A 59 -1.96 8.99 -19.02
C ALA A 59 -1.96 7.86 -20.07
N PRO A 60 -2.84 7.91 -21.08
CA PRO A 60 -2.81 6.98 -22.20
C PRO A 60 -1.41 6.95 -22.83
N GLY A 61 -0.84 5.75 -22.98
CA GLY A 61 0.51 5.56 -23.50
C GLY A 61 1.66 5.79 -22.51
N SER A 62 1.39 6.24 -21.28
CA SER A 62 2.39 6.28 -20.21
C SER A 62 2.56 4.89 -19.57
N SER A 63 3.76 4.60 -19.11
CA SER A 63 4.04 3.39 -18.32
C SER A 63 5.02 3.71 -17.20
N LEU A 64 4.84 3.08 -16.07
CA LEU A 64 5.86 3.01 -15.03
C LEU A 64 7.03 2.16 -15.54
N THR A 65 8.24 2.63 -15.31
CA THR A 65 9.47 1.92 -15.69
C THR A 65 9.87 0.92 -14.61
N GLN A 66 10.77 0.00 -14.95
CA GLN A 66 11.37 -0.89 -13.95
C GLN A 66 12.14 -0.08 -12.89
N GLU A 67 12.78 1.03 -13.28
CA GLU A 67 13.48 1.92 -12.36
C GLU A 67 12.52 2.55 -11.33
N ASP A 68 11.34 3.05 -11.75
CA ASP A 68 10.31 3.56 -10.84
C ASP A 68 9.87 2.46 -9.82
N ALA A 69 9.73 1.21 -10.28
CA ALA A 69 9.37 0.10 -9.42
C ALA A 69 10.49 -0.29 -8.45
N ASP A 70 11.73 -0.27 -8.89
CA ASP A 70 12.91 -0.56 -8.06
C ASP A 70 13.11 0.50 -6.97
N GLU A 71 12.91 1.78 -7.30
CA GLU A 71 12.95 2.88 -6.33
C GLU A 71 11.82 2.75 -5.30
N ALA A 72 10.60 2.46 -5.75
CA ALA A 72 9.47 2.22 -4.87
C ALA A 72 9.70 1.00 -3.96
N THR A 73 10.30 -0.07 -4.47
CA THR A 73 10.66 -1.25 -3.69
C THR A 73 11.68 -0.90 -2.61
N LYS A 74 12.76 -0.18 -2.96
CA LYS A 74 13.77 0.27 -1.98
C LYS A 74 13.17 1.14 -0.88
N LEU A 75 12.24 2.03 -1.24
CA LEU A 75 11.53 2.85 -0.26
C LEU A 75 10.73 1.98 0.71
N MET A 76 9.93 1.05 0.19
CA MET A 76 9.11 0.17 1.01
C MET A 76 9.98 -0.74 1.90
N ASP A 77 11.06 -1.30 1.36
CA ASP A 77 12.01 -2.10 2.11
C ASP A 77 12.60 -1.32 3.28
N SER A 78 13.01 -0.07 3.07
CA SER A 78 13.60 0.75 4.13
C SER A 78 12.64 0.97 5.32
N ILE A 79 11.33 1.00 5.07
CA ILE A 79 10.31 1.15 6.10
C ILE A 79 9.99 -0.19 6.75
N PHE A 80 9.85 -1.25 5.94
CA PHE A 80 9.58 -2.59 6.48
C PHE A 80 10.76 -3.14 7.30
N GLU A 81 11.99 -2.85 6.96
CA GLU A 81 13.16 -3.18 7.79
C GLU A 81 13.07 -2.53 9.18
N LYS A 82 12.67 -1.26 9.25
CA LYS A 82 12.44 -0.58 10.55
C LYS A 82 11.29 -1.23 11.33
N MET A 83 10.20 -1.57 10.65
CA MET A 83 9.05 -2.23 11.26
C MET A 83 9.44 -3.62 11.78
N GLU A 84 10.15 -4.41 10.98
CA GLU A 84 10.65 -5.73 11.34
C GLU A 84 11.53 -5.68 12.59
N GLN A 85 12.46 -4.72 12.63
CA GLN A 85 13.32 -4.50 13.78
C GLN A 85 12.55 -4.12 15.05
N LYS A 86 11.48 -3.31 14.94
CA LYS A 86 10.61 -2.98 16.06
C LYS A 86 9.87 -4.21 16.57
N LEU A 87 9.27 -4.95 15.67
CA LEU A 87 8.44 -6.12 15.97
C LEU A 87 9.26 -7.32 16.47
N SER A 88 10.58 -7.32 16.31
CA SER A 88 11.44 -8.33 16.93
C SER A 88 11.46 -8.27 18.46
N ASN A 89 11.06 -7.16 19.06
CA ASN A 89 11.07 -6.92 20.50
C ASN A 89 9.72 -6.48 21.08
N SER A 90 8.66 -6.47 20.27
CA SER A 90 7.33 -6.04 20.69
C SER A 90 6.24 -6.71 19.87
N ASP A 91 5.06 -6.84 20.46
CA ASP A 91 3.90 -7.44 19.76
C ASP A 91 3.27 -6.51 18.73
N TRP A 92 3.43 -5.20 18.90
CA TRP A 92 2.82 -4.16 18.07
C TRP A 92 3.87 -3.15 17.61
N ILE A 93 3.56 -2.41 16.56
CA ILE A 93 4.51 -1.44 15.93
C ILE A 93 5.06 -0.45 16.97
N VAL A 94 4.24 -0.03 17.94
CA VAL A 94 4.66 0.86 19.03
C VAL A 94 4.48 0.15 20.37
N GLY A 95 5.42 -0.70 20.73
CA GLY A 95 5.46 -1.40 22.02
C GLY A 95 4.46 -2.54 22.14
N ASN A 96 3.87 -2.69 23.34
CA ASN A 96 3.03 -3.85 23.66
C ASN A 96 1.53 -3.55 23.66
N THR A 97 1.12 -2.47 23.01
CA THR A 97 -0.29 -2.07 22.92
C THR A 97 -0.67 -1.79 21.48
N TYR A 98 -1.81 -2.37 21.04
CA TYR A 98 -2.40 -2.08 19.74
C TYR A 98 -2.77 -0.60 19.61
N THR A 99 -2.26 0.07 18.60
CA THR A 99 -2.38 1.52 18.42
C THR A 99 -2.89 1.90 17.04
N LEU A 100 -3.05 3.20 16.80
CA LEU A 100 -3.36 3.75 15.47
C LEU A 100 -2.27 3.42 14.43
N ALA A 101 -1.02 3.20 14.86
CA ALA A 101 0.04 2.74 13.95
C ALA A 101 -0.33 1.39 13.33
N ASP A 102 -0.76 0.43 14.15
CA ASP A 102 -1.15 -0.90 13.68
C ASP A 102 -2.39 -0.84 12.77
N ILE A 103 -3.37 0.01 13.12
CA ILE A 103 -4.58 0.23 12.31
C ILE A 103 -4.21 0.79 10.93
N SER A 104 -3.27 1.73 10.87
CA SER A 104 -2.84 2.38 9.63
C SER A 104 -2.06 1.44 8.70
N TRP A 105 -1.22 0.56 9.28
CA TRP A 105 -0.32 -0.30 8.50
C TRP A 105 -0.92 -1.66 8.13
N GLY A 106 -1.96 -2.13 8.80
CA GLY A 106 -2.65 -3.37 8.47
C GLY A 106 -3.17 -3.40 7.01
N PRO A 107 -3.91 -2.38 6.54
CA PRO A 107 -4.32 -2.26 5.14
C PRO A 107 -3.15 -2.19 4.17
N THR A 108 -2.05 -1.54 4.55
CA THR A 108 -0.84 -1.45 3.73
C THR A 108 -0.25 -2.84 3.48
N TYR A 109 -0.07 -3.64 4.54
CA TYR A 109 0.41 -5.02 4.40
C TYR A 109 -0.47 -5.82 3.44
N THR A 110 -1.79 -5.82 3.66
CA THR A 110 -2.73 -6.54 2.79
C THR A 110 -2.62 -6.11 1.33
N THR A 111 -2.61 -4.80 1.09
CA THR A 111 -2.51 -4.25 -0.26
C THR A 111 -1.20 -4.64 -0.94
N MET A 112 -0.09 -4.58 -0.21
CA MET A 112 1.23 -4.96 -0.73
C MET A 112 1.32 -6.46 -1.03
N THR A 113 0.75 -7.31 -0.17
CA THR A 113 0.66 -8.77 -0.39
C THR A 113 -0.15 -9.08 -1.65
N ILE A 114 -1.33 -8.48 -1.82
CA ILE A 114 -2.15 -8.62 -3.03
C ILE A 114 -1.37 -8.15 -4.27
N GLY A 115 -0.54 -7.12 -4.15
CA GLY A 115 0.35 -6.63 -5.20
C GLY A 115 1.58 -7.51 -5.45
N GLY A 116 1.74 -8.61 -4.71
CA GLY A 116 2.86 -9.54 -4.86
C GLY A 116 4.18 -9.00 -4.30
N PHE A 117 4.14 -8.18 -3.25
CA PHE A 117 5.33 -7.84 -2.49
C PHE A 117 5.75 -9.04 -1.64
N ASP A 118 7.04 -9.34 -1.64
CA ASP A 118 7.60 -10.46 -0.90
C ASP A 118 7.85 -10.11 0.57
N PHE A 119 7.01 -10.65 1.44
CA PHE A 119 7.15 -10.53 2.90
C PHE A 119 7.87 -11.70 3.56
N ASP A 120 8.32 -12.72 2.83
CA ASP A 120 8.95 -13.92 3.41
C ASP A 120 10.20 -13.58 4.23
N ARG A 121 10.89 -12.50 3.87
CA ARG A 121 12.05 -11.98 4.59
C ARG A 121 11.73 -11.15 5.85
N TYR A 122 10.45 -10.97 6.17
CA TYR A 122 9.97 -10.17 7.30
C TYR A 122 9.10 -11.00 8.27
N PRO A 123 9.68 -11.99 8.97
CA PRO A 123 8.90 -12.92 9.79
C PRO A 123 8.16 -12.26 10.96
N ASN A 124 8.72 -11.19 11.57
CA ASN A 124 8.05 -10.50 12.66
C ASN A 124 6.87 -9.66 12.15
N ILE A 125 6.96 -9.07 10.96
CA ILE A 125 5.84 -8.40 10.30
C ILE A 125 4.74 -9.39 9.98
N ASN A 126 5.08 -10.58 9.48
CA ASN A 126 4.09 -11.63 9.20
C ASN A 126 3.36 -12.04 10.48
N ALA A 127 4.09 -12.32 11.57
CA ALA A 127 3.50 -12.65 12.87
C ALA A 127 2.65 -11.51 13.45
N TRP A 128 3.06 -10.26 13.27
CA TRP A 128 2.26 -9.09 13.63
C TRP A 128 0.97 -9.03 12.81
N TYR A 129 1.06 -9.24 11.49
CA TYR A 129 -0.13 -9.20 10.64
C TYR A 129 -1.14 -10.32 10.96
N GLU A 130 -0.67 -11.50 11.35
CA GLU A 130 -1.56 -12.55 11.88
C GLU A 130 -2.35 -12.06 13.09
N ARG A 131 -1.71 -11.34 14.02
CA ARG A 131 -2.39 -10.74 15.18
C ARG A 131 -3.40 -9.64 14.79
N VAL A 132 -3.02 -8.78 13.82
CA VAL A 132 -3.93 -7.73 13.30
C VAL A 132 -5.14 -8.35 12.61
N SER A 133 -4.91 -9.30 11.70
CA SER A 133 -5.96 -9.92 10.90
C SER A 133 -6.92 -10.82 11.71
N ALA A 134 -6.46 -11.36 12.83
CA ALA A 134 -7.30 -12.12 13.77
C ALA A 134 -8.28 -11.24 14.58
N ARG A 135 -8.16 -9.91 14.51
CA ARG A 135 -9.06 -9.01 15.23
C ARG A 135 -10.40 -8.88 14.49
N PRO A 136 -11.54 -9.19 15.17
CA PRO A 136 -12.86 -9.09 14.53
C PRO A 136 -13.16 -7.72 13.93
N GLN A 137 -12.68 -6.64 14.57
CA GLN A 137 -12.87 -5.28 14.09
C GLN A 137 -12.13 -5.00 12.78
N PHE A 138 -10.93 -5.59 12.60
CA PHE A 138 -10.17 -5.45 11.36
C PHE A 138 -10.81 -6.26 10.23
N ASP A 139 -11.31 -7.45 10.54
CA ASP A 139 -12.07 -8.27 9.58
C ASP A 139 -13.32 -7.53 9.09
N GLU A 140 -14.15 -7.04 10.02
CA GLU A 140 -15.39 -6.35 9.68
C GLU A 140 -15.18 -5.03 8.94
N ALA A 141 -14.17 -4.24 9.36
CA ALA A 141 -13.91 -2.93 8.77
C ALA A 141 -13.14 -2.97 7.45
N PHE A 142 -12.35 -4.02 7.21
CA PHE A 142 -11.43 -4.04 6.06
C PHE A 142 -11.42 -5.37 5.29
N LEU A 143 -11.09 -6.51 5.91
CA LEU A 143 -10.88 -7.77 5.17
C LEU A 143 -12.16 -8.28 4.50
N LYS A 144 -13.32 -8.10 5.12
CA LYS A 144 -14.62 -8.41 4.54
C LYS A 144 -14.79 -7.73 3.19
N TRP A 145 -14.49 -6.44 3.12
CA TRP A 145 -14.61 -5.66 1.87
C TRP A 145 -13.60 -6.07 0.81
N ILE A 146 -12.39 -6.47 1.21
CA ILE A 146 -11.40 -7.02 0.28
C ILE A 146 -11.91 -8.34 -0.32
N ARG A 147 -12.47 -9.24 0.49
CA ARG A 147 -13.04 -10.52 0.00
C ARG A 147 -14.25 -10.33 -0.93
N GLU A 148 -15.07 -9.33 -0.66
CA GLU A 148 -16.25 -9.02 -1.47
C GLU A 148 -15.93 -8.20 -2.73
N SER A 149 -14.76 -7.55 -2.76
CA SER A 149 -14.32 -6.77 -3.90
C SER A 149 -13.67 -7.64 -4.98
N THR A 150 -13.72 -7.19 -6.22
CA THR A 150 -12.98 -7.81 -7.33
C THR A 150 -11.47 -7.52 -7.25
N TRP A 151 -11.03 -6.76 -6.25
CA TRP A 151 -9.66 -6.26 -6.13
C TRP A 151 -8.64 -7.32 -5.73
N GLY A 152 -9.07 -8.38 -5.01
CA GLY A 152 -8.23 -9.49 -4.56
C GLY A 152 -8.27 -10.73 -5.46
N HIS A 153 -9.16 -10.77 -6.45
CA HIS A 153 -9.35 -11.93 -7.29
C HIS A 153 -8.79 -11.67 -8.69
N ASP A 154 -7.73 -12.40 -9.07
CA ASP A 154 -7.38 -12.54 -10.46
C ASP A 154 -8.56 -13.21 -11.17
N LYS A 155 -9.20 -12.49 -12.06
CA LYS A 155 -10.09 -13.12 -13.02
C LYS A 155 -9.18 -13.92 -13.98
N THR A 156 -8.97 -15.20 -13.65
CA THR A 156 -8.47 -16.19 -14.60
C THR A 156 -9.43 -16.32 -15.77
#